data_811bf3a75e74dfd97e95230959f5abf5
#
_entry.id   811bf3a75e74dfd97e95230959f5abf5
#
_cell.length_a   1.000
_cell.length_b   1.000
_cell.length_c   1.000
_cell.angle_alpha   90.00
_cell.angle_beta   90.00
_cell.angle_gamma   90.00
#
_symmetry.space_group_name_H-M   'P 1'
#
loop_
_entity.id
_entity.type
_entity.pdbx_description
1 polymer ?
#
loop_
_entity_poly.entity_id
_entity_poly.type
_entity_poly.pdbx_seq_one_letter_code
_entity_poly.pdbx_strand_id
1 'polypeptide(L)'
;MTYAGNRRIIDVDSHLFELDDFLRAVATDEEAAFIRPMEAQTELPVSLEAIERGREHLDRRNADPELMAKFEAGMFDISRSPWSRLGAFDPAERSHALDVLGFERQIVLGTFSFHQIAHEDDAKALEIGARVHNRAMGRFCAHDDRLLAGGYVPLSLGPDVAGPLLDEAFSDGCYTVMVDTNEADPKARSFTHPDFDPIWARFAEQDVPLLVHIAVNGHYDPVSPSFKNNGRVSTAVGGDAPDSNLGLVAMHNSAELFLSAMILDEV
;
A
#
# COMPACT_ATOMS: atom_id res chain seq x y z
N MET A 1 20.88 -9.07 20.12
CA MET A 1 19.82 -10.08 19.91
C MET A 1 18.70 -9.35 19.16
N THR A 2 18.29 -9.83 17.99
CA THR A 2 17.25 -9.23 17.17
C THR A 2 15.86 -9.42 17.80
N TYR A 3 14.87 -8.63 17.39
CA TYR A 3 13.48 -8.80 17.82
C TYR A 3 12.94 -10.21 17.46
N ALA A 4 13.28 -10.72 16.29
CA ALA A 4 12.87 -12.07 15.87
C ALA A 4 13.49 -13.17 16.75
N GLY A 5 14.69 -12.97 17.30
CA GLY A 5 15.41 -14.00 18.01
C GLY A 5 15.69 -15.22 17.12
N ASN A 6 15.15 -16.40 17.50
CA ASN A 6 15.26 -17.63 16.72
C ASN A 6 14.02 -17.91 15.85
N ARG A 7 13.06 -16.96 15.77
CA ARG A 7 11.86 -17.13 14.96
C ARG A 7 12.15 -16.72 13.52
N ARG A 8 11.56 -17.46 12.60
CA ARG A 8 11.46 -17.08 11.20
C ARG A 8 10.25 -16.16 11.05
N ILE A 9 10.46 -14.90 10.70
CA ILE A 9 9.40 -13.89 10.56
C ILE A 9 9.43 -13.35 9.13
N ILE A 10 8.26 -13.42 8.48
CA ILE A 10 7.95 -12.74 7.24
C ILE A 10 6.85 -11.73 7.58
N ASP A 11 7.12 -10.46 7.37
CA ASP A 11 6.18 -9.39 7.56
C ASP A 11 5.41 -9.16 6.25
N VAL A 12 4.10 -9.32 6.26
CA VAL A 12 3.27 -9.25 5.05
C VAL A 12 2.47 -7.96 4.95
N ASP A 13 2.65 -7.05 5.91
CA ASP A 13 1.92 -5.79 6.01
C ASP A 13 2.86 -4.67 6.46
N SER A 14 3.87 -4.41 5.64
CA SER A 14 4.94 -3.47 5.96
C SER A 14 4.85 -2.20 5.12
N HIS A 15 4.26 -1.16 5.70
CA HIS A 15 4.02 0.10 5.01
C HIS A 15 5.28 0.96 4.84
N LEU A 16 5.38 1.56 3.67
CA LEU A 16 6.28 2.63 3.28
C LEU A 16 5.59 3.97 3.54
N PHE A 17 6.30 4.97 3.99
CA PHE A 17 5.80 6.34 4.13
C PHE A 17 6.50 7.23 3.11
N GLU A 18 5.97 7.25 1.91
CA GLU A 18 6.59 7.86 0.75
C GLU A 18 6.85 9.35 0.93
N LEU A 19 7.85 9.82 0.24
CA LEU A 19 8.10 11.24 0.05
C LEU A 19 7.17 11.80 -1.01
N ASP A 20 7.01 13.12 -1.03
CA ASP A 20 6.13 13.85 -1.92
C ASP A 20 6.43 13.69 -3.43
N ASP A 21 7.67 13.31 -3.75
CA ASP A 21 8.14 13.08 -5.11
C ASP A 21 8.17 11.59 -5.54
N PHE A 22 7.76 10.67 -4.69
CA PHE A 22 7.94 9.22 -4.88
C PHE A 22 7.44 8.71 -6.24
N LEU A 23 6.21 9.07 -6.63
CA LEU A 23 5.64 8.68 -7.92
C LEU A 23 6.30 9.46 -9.07
N ARG A 24 6.50 10.76 -8.90
CA ARG A 24 7.07 11.62 -9.95
C ARG A 24 8.51 11.28 -10.30
N ALA A 25 9.27 10.72 -9.37
CA ALA A 25 10.66 10.31 -9.59
C ALA A 25 10.81 9.15 -10.58
N VAL A 26 9.74 8.43 -10.92
CA VAL A 26 9.73 7.31 -11.87
C VAL A 26 8.78 7.52 -13.05
N ALA A 27 7.95 8.55 -13.00
CA ALA A 27 7.02 8.89 -14.07
C ALA A 27 7.75 9.51 -15.27
N THR A 28 7.27 9.23 -16.47
CA THR A 28 7.61 10.03 -17.67
C THR A 28 6.94 11.39 -17.59
N ASP A 29 7.37 12.35 -18.45
CA ASP A 29 6.75 13.68 -18.51
C ASP A 29 5.24 13.60 -18.85
N GLU A 30 4.84 12.65 -19.68
CA GLU A 30 3.43 12.42 -20.05
C GLU A 30 2.64 11.84 -18.87
N GLU A 31 3.18 10.86 -18.17
CA GLU A 31 2.56 10.24 -16.98
C GLU A 31 2.43 11.24 -15.82
N ALA A 32 3.46 12.07 -15.62
CA ALA A 32 3.48 13.08 -14.55
C ALA A 32 2.32 14.08 -14.61
N ALA A 33 1.74 14.30 -15.81
CA ALA A 33 0.57 15.15 -15.98
C ALA A 33 -0.70 14.59 -15.32
N PHE A 34 -0.77 13.28 -15.07
CA PHE A 34 -1.87 12.60 -14.41
C PHE A 34 -1.66 12.41 -12.90
N ILE A 35 -0.45 12.67 -12.40
CA ILE A 35 -0.11 12.48 -10.99
C ILE A 35 -0.25 13.82 -10.27
N ARG A 36 -1.30 13.94 -9.49
CA ARG A 36 -1.53 15.12 -8.65
C ARG A 36 -0.54 15.16 -7.47
N PRO A 37 -0.29 16.33 -6.85
CA PRO A 37 0.50 16.41 -5.62
C PRO A 37 -0.08 15.54 -4.50
N MET A 38 0.76 14.93 -3.68
CA MET A 38 0.34 14.03 -2.61
C MET A 38 -0.64 14.71 -1.64
N GLU A 39 -0.37 15.94 -1.22
CA GLU A 39 -1.20 16.71 -0.31
C GLU A 39 -2.59 17.08 -0.87
N ALA A 40 -2.76 17.03 -2.19
CA ALA A 40 -4.03 17.34 -2.84
C ALA A 40 -4.92 16.10 -3.06
N GLN A 41 -4.39 14.92 -2.77
CA GLN A 41 -4.99 13.66 -3.19
C GLN A 41 -5.45 12.77 -2.08
N THR A 42 -4.72 12.75 -1.00
CA THR A 42 -4.94 11.76 0.04
C THR A 42 -5.94 12.25 1.07
N GLU A 43 -6.84 11.38 1.49
CA GLU A 43 -7.71 11.61 2.65
C GLU A 43 -6.91 11.54 3.96
N LEU A 44 -5.69 10.99 3.92
CA LEU A 44 -4.79 10.95 5.05
C LEU A 44 -4.07 12.28 5.23
N PRO A 45 -3.90 12.77 6.47
CA PRO A 45 -3.18 14.01 6.72
C PRO A 45 -1.70 13.88 6.31
N VAL A 46 -1.29 14.61 5.28
CA VAL A 46 0.12 14.73 4.88
C VAL A 46 0.67 16.05 5.38
N SER A 47 1.79 16.01 6.07
CA SER A 47 2.51 17.18 6.57
C SER A 47 3.86 17.30 5.87
N LEU A 48 3.99 18.27 4.96
CA LEU A 48 5.27 18.57 4.31
C LEU A 48 6.38 18.89 5.31
N GLU A 49 6.04 19.54 6.43
CA GLU A 49 7.00 19.78 7.51
C GLU A 49 7.46 18.47 8.18
N ALA A 50 6.57 17.47 8.30
CA ALA A 50 6.95 16.18 8.86
C ALA A 50 7.83 15.38 7.89
N ILE A 51 7.59 15.48 6.59
CA ILE A 51 8.45 14.91 5.53
C ILE A 51 9.84 15.54 5.61
N GLU A 52 9.94 16.86 5.66
CA GLU A 52 11.22 17.57 5.75
C GLU A 52 12.01 17.16 7.02
N ARG A 53 11.34 17.15 8.19
CA ARG A 53 11.95 16.63 9.42
C ARG A 53 12.38 15.17 9.29
N GLY A 54 11.64 14.35 8.54
CA GLY A 54 11.99 12.97 8.26
C GLY A 54 13.30 12.87 7.48
N ARG A 55 13.47 13.69 6.43
CA ARG A 55 14.72 13.81 5.64
C ARG A 55 15.89 14.25 6.52
N GLU A 56 15.72 15.31 7.32
CA GLU A 56 16.75 15.77 8.26
C GLU A 56 17.14 14.68 9.27
N HIS A 57 16.18 13.92 9.77
CA HIS A 57 16.46 12.81 10.69
C HIS A 57 17.24 11.69 10.03
N LEU A 58 16.92 11.35 8.77
CA LEU A 58 17.68 10.37 7.99
C LEU A 58 19.16 10.79 7.87
N ASP A 59 19.40 12.02 7.42
CA ASP A 59 20.76 12.55 7.21
C ASP A 59 21.56 12.54 8.51
N ARG A 60 20.93 12.99 9.61
CA ARG A 60 21.59 13.07 10.92
C ARG A 60 21.94 11.69 11.48
N ARG A 61 21.03 10.71 11.43
CA ARG A 61 21.32 9.38 11.97
C ARG A 61 22.30 8.59 11.10
N ASN A 62 22.31 8.84 9.79
CA ASN A 62 23.30 8.26 8.89
C ASN A 62 24.73 8.82 9.16
N ALA A 63 24.83 10.04 9.67
CA ALA A 63 26.10 10.68 10.01
C ALA A 63 26.57 10.39 11.46
N ASP A 64 25.69 9.92 12.34
CA ASP A 64 25.95 9.76 13.78
C ASP A 64 25.54 8.37 14.30
N PRO A 65 26.50 7.45 14.53
CA PRO A 65 26.21 6.10 15.01
C PRO A 65 25.52 6.05 16.39
N GLU A 66 25.76 7.02 17.28
CA GLU A 66 25.08 7.06 18.58
C GLU A 66 23.61 7.44 18.42
N LEU A 67 23.33 8.33 17.48
CA LEU A 67 21.95 8.69 17.13
C LEU A 67 21.24 7.51 16.44
N MET A 68 21.91 6.82 15.52
CA MET A 68 21.36 5.61 14.90
C MET A 68 20.98 4.57 15.96
N ALA A 69 21.86 4.26 16.91
CA ALA A 69 21.57 3.32 17.99
C ALA A 69 20.34 3.71 18.84
N LYS A 70 20.07 5.02 19.01
CA LYS A 70 18.84 5.49 19.69
C LYS A 70 17.60 5.27 18.85
N PHE A 71 17.70 5.38 17.53
CA PHE A 71 16.57 5.06 16.62
C PHE A 71 16.30 3.56 16.58
N GLU A 72 17.33 2.72 16.54
CA GLU A 72 17.20 1.26 16.64
C GLU A 72 16.54 0.83 17.95
N ALA A 73 16.98 1.37 19.08
CA ALA A 73 16.38 1.10 20.39
C ALA A 73 14.92 1.57 20.50
N GLY A 74 14.56 2.65 19.79
CA GLY A 74 13.22 3.22 19.78
C GLY A 74 12.40 2.84 18.55
N MET A 75 12.68 1.74 17.86
CA MET A 75 12.03 1.34 16.62
C MET A 75 10.50 1.17 16.77
N PHE A 76 10.05 0.73 17.93
CA PHE A 76 8.62 0.54 18.24
C PHE A 76 7.97 1.77 18.91
N ASP A 77 8.63 2.91 18.95
CA ASP A 77 8.09 4.13 19.52
C ASP A 77 7.03 4.75 18.57
N ILE A 78 5.77 4.49 18.87
CA ILE A 78 4.62 4.99 18.10
C ILE A 78 4.41 6.51 18.20
N SER A 79 5.08 7.20 19.14
CA SER A 79 4.97 8.66 19.28
C SER A 79 5.73 9.42 18.19
N ARG A 80 6.64 8.75 17.46
CA ARG A 80 7.38 9.36 16.36
C ARG A 80 6.51 9.55 15.13
N SER A 81 6.73 10.67 14.46
CA SER A 81 6.17 10.87 13.10
C SER A 81 6.53 9.69 12.20
N PRO A 82 5.60 9.18 11.38
CA PRO A 82 5.86 8.09 10.45
C PRO A 82 7.15 8.28 9.64
N TRP A 83 7.34 9.44 9.03
CA TRP A 83 8.54 9.75 8.23
C TRP A 83 9.85 9.82 9.03
N SER A 84 9.78 9.96 10.35
CA SER A 84 10.98 9.98 11.22
C SER A 84 11.36 8.58 11.73
N ARG A 85 10.62 7.54 11.35
CA ARG A 85 10.91 6.17 11.77
C ARG A 85 12.04 5.56 10.94
N LEU A 86 12.74 4.59 11.53
CA LEU A 86 13.79 3.87 10.85
C LEU A 86 13.22 3.06 9.67
N GLY A 87 13.78 3.26 8.48
CA GLY A 87 13.35 2.58 7.27
C GLY A 87 12.01 3.05 6.70
N ALA A 88 11.54 4.25 7.06
CA ALA A 88 10.24 4.76 6.63
C ALA A 88 10.15 4.92 5.11
N PHE A 89 11.14 5.56 4.46
CA PHE A 89 11.12 5.91 3.05
C PHE A 89 12.44 5.68 2.32
N ASP A 90 13.51 5.38 3.03
CA ASP A 90 14.83 5.10 2.45
C ASP A 90 15.07 3.59 2.36
N PRO A 91 15.38 3.04 1.16
CA PRO A 91 15.50 1.60 0.97
C PRO A 91 16.73 1.01 1.66
N ALA A 92 17.84 1.75 1.77
CA ALA A 92 19.04 1.26 2.46
C ALA A 92 18.79 1.17 3.97
N GLU A 93 18.14 2.20 4.52
CA GLU A 93 17.74 2.19 5.93
C GLU A 93 16.67 1.13 6.21
N ARG A 94 15.79 0.84 5.25
CA ARG A 94 14.81 -0.25 5.35
C ARG A 94 15.50 -1.61 5.45
N SER A 95 16.53 -1.86 4.65
CA SER A 95 17.34 -3.08 4.74
C SER A 95 18.04 -3.19 6.09
N HIS A 96 18.59 -2.08 6.60
CA HIS A 96 19.16 -2.03 7.94
C HIS A 96 18.11 -2.33 9.03
N ALA A 97 16.89 -1.80 8.89
CA ALA A 97 15.80 -2.10 9.81
C ALA A 97 15.45 -3.61 9.84
N LEU A 98 15.50 -4.31 8.70
CA LEU A 98 15.35 -5.76 8.64
C LEU A 98 16.42 -6.49 9.43
N ASP A 99 17.68 -6.04 9.36
CA ASP A 99 18.79 -6.62 10.12
C ASP A 99 18.58 -6.45 11.63
N VAL A 100 18.17 -5.25 12.08
CA VAL A 100 17.86 -4.96 13.48
C VAL A 100 16.70 -5.80 13.99
N LEU A 101 15.64 -5.94 13.20
CA LEU A 101 14.47 -6.76 13.51
C LEU A 101 14.79 -8.26 13.46
N GLY A 102 15.69 -8.68 12.57
CA GLY A 102 15.97 -10.08 12.26
C GLY A 102 14.84 -10.72 11.44
N PHE A 103 14.13 -9.94 10.63
CA PHE A 103 13.09 -10.45 9.74
C PHE A 103 13.71 -11.05 8.48
N GLU A 104 13.09 -12.13 8.01
CA GLU A 104 13.56 -12.81 6.81
C GLU A 104 13.18 -12.05 5.55
N ARG A 105 11.94 -11.57 5.48
CA ARG A 105 11.39 -10.82 4.34
C ARG A 105 10.28 -9.87 4.80
N GLN A 106 10.00 -8.88 3.96
CA GLN A 106 8.83 -8.00 4.08
C GLN A 106 8.14 -7.86 2.74
N ILE A 107 6.80 -7.97 2.71
CA ILE A 107 6.00 -7.39 1.63
C ILE A 107 5.83 -5.91 1.97
N VAL A 108 6.33 -5.05 1.08
CA VAL A 108 6.31 -3.60 1.26
C VAL A 108 5.14 -3.01 0.51
N LEU A 109 4.30 -2.27 1.20
CA LEU A 109 3.08 -1.64 0.68
C LEU A 109 3.23 -0.12 0.68
N GLY A 110 2.68 0.52 -0.36
CA GLY A 110 2.52 1.97 -0.38
C GLY A 110 1.46 2.42 0.63
N THR A 111 1.62 3.61 1.18
CA THR A 111 0.61 4.28 2.01
C THR A 111 0.02 5.45 1.24
N PHE A 112 0.76 6.54 1.14
CA PHE A 112 0.27 7.76 0.51
C PHE A 112 0.21 7.68 -1.00
N SER A 113 1.19 7.05 -1.65
CA SER A 113 1.18 6.84 -3.10
C SER A 113 0.00 5.97 -3.54
N PHE A 114 -0.33 4.95 -2.75
CA PHE A 114 -1.52 4.12 -2.99
C PHE A 114 -2.81 4.94 -2.89
N HIS A 115 -3.02 5.67 -1.77
CA HIS A 115 -4.20 6.53 -1.62
C HIS A 115 -4.28 7.63 -2.67
N GLN A 116 -3.14 8.09 -3.17
CA GLN A 116 -3.06 9.10 -4.21
C GLN A 116 -3.67 8.66 -5.53
N ILE A 117 -3.75 7.36 -5.79
CA ILE A 117 -4.21 6.80 -7.06
C ILE A 117 -5.49 5.96 -6.93
N ALA A 118 -5.67 5.24 -5.82
CA ALA A 118 -6.75 4.27 -5.65
C ALA A 118 -8.16 4.88 -5.65
N HIS A 119 -8.28 6.20 -5.45
CA HIS A 119 -9.54 6.95 -5.42
C HIS A 119 -9.71 7.89 -6.62
N GLU A 120 -8.99 7.65 -7.72
CA GLU A 120 -9.16 8.41 -8.94
C GLU A 120 -10.44 8.00 -9.69
N ASP A 121 -11.29 8.99 -9.98
CA ASP A 121 -12.52 8.79 -10.76
C ASP A 121 -12.24 8.68 -12.28
N ASP A 122 -11.17 9.32 -12.75
CA ASP A 122 -10.76 9.25 -14.14
C ASP A 122 -10.01 7.94 -14.42
N ALA A 123 -10.61 7.07 -15.23
CA ALA A 123 -10.06 5.76 -15.55
C ALA A 123 -8.64 5.82 -16.13
N LYS A 124 -8.31 6.88 -16.89
CA LYS A 124 -6.96 7.04 -17.46
C LYS A 124 -5.95 7.45 -16.41
N ALA A 125 -6.34 8.33 -15.50
CA ALA A 125 -5.50 8.71 -14.37
C ALA A 125 -5.26 7.52 -13.43
N LEU A 126 -6.30 6.72 -13.16
CA LEU A 126 -6.20 5.50 -12.36
C LEU A 126 -5.25 4.47 -13.00
N GLU A 127 -5.38 4.20 -14.30
CA GLU A 127 -4.49 3.30 -15.05
C GLU A 127 -3.03 3.75 -14.98
N ILE A 128 -2.77 5.03 -15.32
CA ILE A 128 -1.43 5.61 -15.32
C ILE A 128 -0.86 5.65 -13.90
N GLY A 129 -1.66 6.07 -12.93
CA GLY A 129 -1.27 6.13 -11.53
C GLY A 129 -0.85 4.76 -11.00
N ALA A 130 -1.63 3.71 -11.26
CA ALA A 130 -1.32 2.34 -10.86
C ALA A 130 -0.02 1.85 -11.52
N ARG A 131 0.18 2.09 -12.82
CA ARG A 131 1.43 1.76 -13.54
C ARG A 131 2.65 2.42 -12.90
N VAL A 132 2.56 3.72 -12.65
CA VAL A 132 3.66 4.48 -12.03
C VAL A 132 3.93 4.03 -10.60
N HIS A 133 2.87 3.76 -9.83
CA HIS A 133 2.98 3.22 -8.47
C HIS A 133 3.74 1.87 -8.47
N ASN A 134 3.35 0.93 -9.34
CA ASN A 134 3.98 -0.37 -9.43
C ASN A 134 5.47 -0.27 -9.75
N ARG A 135 5.84 0.60 -10.70
CA ARG A 135 7.23 0.91 -11.05
C ARG A 135 8.00 1.51 -9.89
N ALA A 136 7.39 2.41 -9.12
CA ALA A 136 8.01 3.02 -7.94
C ALA A 136 8.25 2.00 -6.83
N MET A 137 7.29 1.13 -6.57
CA MET A 137 7.39 0.06 -5.58
C MET A 137 8.47 -0.95 -5.95
N GLY A 138 8.49 -1.41 -7.20
CA GLY A 138 9.53 -2.31 -7.71
C GLY A 138 10.92 -1.71 -7.59
N ARG A 139 11.08 -0.43 -7.99
CA ARG A 139 12.35 0.30 -7.86
C ARG A 139 12.82 0.43 -6.40
N PHE A 140 11.91 0.72 -5.48
CA PHE A 140 12.24 0.82 -4.05
C PHE A 140 12.75 -0.53 -3.51
N CYS A 141 12.02 -1.60 -3.79
CA CYS A 141 12.34 -2.93 -3.28
C CYS A 141 13.53 -3.59 -3.96
N ALA A 142 13.92 -3.17 -5.17
CA ALA A 142 15.11 -3.67 -5.87
C ALA A 142 16.44 -3.44 -5.11
N HIS A 143 16.42 -2.68 -4.01
CA HIS A 143 17.58 -2.44 -3.16
C HIS A 143 18.02 -3.68 -2.37
N ASP A 144 17.09 -4.54 -1.98
CA ASP A 144 17.38 -5.72 -1.15
C ASP A 144 16.38 -6.83 -1.49
N ASP A 145 16.83 -8.04 -1.80
CA ASP A 145 16.01 -9.19 -2.19
C ASP A 145 15.03 -9.66 -1.10
N ARG A 146 15.17 -9.16 0.12
CA ARG A 146 14.23 -9.38 1.23
C ARG A 146 13.02 -8.45 1.21
N LEU A 147 13.09 -7.37 0.44
CA LEU A 147 12.00 -6.42 0.23
C LEU A 147 11.18 -6.87 -0.99
N LEU A 148 9.96 -7.28 -0.76
CA LEU A 148 9.05 -7.77 -1.78
C LEU A 148 8.02 -6.70 -2.09
N ALA A 149 8.04 -6.14 -3.30
CA ALA A 149 7.13 -5.06 -3.67
C ALA A 149 5.68 -5.55 -3.78
N GLY A 150 4.77 -4.93 -3.04
CA GLY A 150 3.32 -5.02 -3.23
C GLY A 150 2.86 -3.88 -4.15
N GLY A 151 2.43 -4.22 -5.37
CA GLY A 151 1.85 -3.27 -6.31
C GLY A 151 0.35 -3.10 -6.14
N TYR A 152 -0.29 -2.49 -7.14
CA TYR A 152 -1.74 -2.33 -7.20
C TYR A 152 -2.25 -2.47 -8.64
N VAL A 153 -3.33 -3.24 -8.81
CA VAL A 153 -4.03 -3.40 -10.09
C VAL A 153 -5.52 -3.15 -9.89
N PRO A 154 -6.07 -2.03 -10.39
CA PRO A 154 -7.49 -1.73 -10.30
C PRO A 154 -8.32 -2.63 -11.23
N LEU A 155 -9.04 -3.59 -10.65
CA LEU A 155 -9.94 -4.49 -11.39
C LEU A 155 -11.16 -3.77 -11.96
N SER A 156 -11.53 -2.65 -11.36
CA SER A 156 -12.61 -1.76 -11.80
C SER A 156 -12.42 -1.23 -13.22
N LEU A 157 -11.18 -1.20 -13.73
CA LEU A 157 -10.88 -0.87 -15.14
C LEU A 157 -11.25 -1.98 -16.12
N GLY A 158 -11.67 -3.14 -15.63
CA GLY A 158 -12.02 -4.30 -16.43
C GLY A 158 -10.82 -5.18 -16.84
N PRO A 159 -11.08 -6.42 -17.26
CA PRO A 159 -10.02 -7.41 -17.49
C PRO A 159 -9.07 -7.05 -18.63
N ASP A 160 -9.56 -6.32 -19.65
CA ASP A 160 -8.75 -5.92 -20.81
C ASP A 160 -7.66 -4.90 -20.47
N VAL A 161 -7.83 -4.12 -19.38
CA VAL A 161 -6.84 -3.17 -18.88
C VAL A 161 -6.06 -3.78 -17.71
N ALA A 162 -6.75 -4.43 -16.78
CA ALA A 162 -6.13 -4.99 -15.58
C ALA A 162 -5.13 -6.12 -15.90
N GLY A 163 -5.40 -6.96 -16.89
CA GLY A 163 -4.49 -8.04 -17.28
C GLY A 163 -3.12 -7.54 -17.74
N PRO A 164 -3.03 -6.68 -18.78
CA PRO A 164 -1.77 -6.04 -19.17
C PRO A 164 -1.07 -5.29 -18.04
N LEU A 165 -1.83 -4.57 -17.21
CA LEU A 165 -1.27 -3.83 -16.08
C LEU A 165 -0.65 -4.76 -15.02
N LEU A 166 -1.23 -5.94 -14.81
CA LEU A 166 -0.67 -6.97 -13.95
C LEU A 166 0.65 -7.53 -14.51
N ASP A 167 0.68 -7.82 -15.82
CA ASP A 167 1.91 -8.28 -16.49
C ASP A 167 3.02 -7.23 -16.40
N GLU A 168 2.69 -5.94 -16.57
CA GLU A 168 3.61 -4.82 -16.39
C GLU A 168 4.10 -4.73 -14.93
N ALA A 169 3.22 -4.87 -13.94
CA ALA A 169 3.59 -4.82 -12.53
C ALA A 169 4.64 -5.88 -12.16
N PHE A 170 4.45 -7.13 -12.61
CA PHE A 170 5.45 -8.19 -12.42
C PHE A 170 6.76 -7.88 -13.14
N SER A 171 6.71 -7.33 -14.34
CA SER A 171 7.91 -6.92 -15.09
C SER A 171 8.66 -5.77 -14.43
N ASP A 172 7.96 -4.88 -13.75
CA ASP A 172 8.53 -3.76 -12.98
C ASP A 172 9.09 -4.21 -11.61
N GLY A 173 8.96 -5.50 -11.27
CA GLY A 173 9.53 -6.09 -10.06
C GLY A 173 8.58 -6.20 -8.87
N CYS A 174 7.26 -6.02 -9.06
CA CYS A 174 6.30 -6.35 -8.03
C CYS A 174 6.29 -7.86 -7.78
N TYR A 175 6.40 -8.26 -6.52
CA TYR A 175 6.27 -9.65 -6.11
C TYR A 175 4.81 -10.10 -6.09
N THR A 176 3.93 -9.20 -5.67
CA THR A 176 2.49 -9.39 -5.63
C THR A 176 1.80 -8.05 -5.86
N VAL A 177 0.49 -8.07 -6.02
CA VAL A 177 -0.32 -6.84 -6.13
C VAL A 177 -1.55 -6.91 -5.23
N MET A 178 -1.97 -5.74 -4.75
CA MET A 178 -3.31 -5.52 -4.22
C MET A 178 -4.28 -5.38 -5.38
N VAL A 179 -5.53 -5.80 -5.16
CA VAL A 179 -6.63 -5.61 -6.11
C VAL A 179 -7.82 -4.99 -5.42
N ASP A 180 -8.73 -4.40 -6.19
CA ASP A 180 -10.02 -3.94 -5.65
C ASP A 180 -10.80 -5.14 -5.09
N THR A 181 -11.41 -4.94 -3.93
CA THR A 181 -12.21 -6.00 -3.26
C THR A 181 -13.70 -5.90 -3.58
N ASN A 182 -14.13 -4.82 -4.21
CA ASN A 182 -15.50 -4.66 -4.70
C ASN A 182 -15.59 -3.58 -5.78
N GLU A 183 -16.75 -3.54 -6.44
CA GLU A 183 -17.14 -2.51 -7.39
C GLU A 183 -18.52 -1.96 -6.99
N ALA A 184 -18.63 -0.65 -6.90
CA ALA A 184 -19.87 0.01 -6.48
C ALA A 184 -20.90 0.14 -7.61
N ASP A 185 -20.48 0.11 -8.89
CA ASP A 185 -21.42 0.15 -10.02
C ASP A 185 -22.19 -1.17 -10.11
N PRO A 186 -23.53 -1.17 -9.92
CA PRO A 186 -24.34 -2.38 -10.01
C PRO A 186 -24.40 -2.99 -11.41
N LYS A 187 -23.87 -2.32 -12.43
CA LYS A 187 -23.77 -2.82 -13.80
C LYS A 187 -22.41 -3.41 -14.11
N ALA A 188 -21.43 -3.20 -13.27
CA ALA A 188 -20.11 -3.80 -13.43
C ALA A 188 -20.19 -5.32 -13.29
N ARG A 189 -19.26 -6.02 -13.92
CA ARG A 189 -19.11 -7.46 -13.74
C ARG A 189 -18.50 -7.73 -12.37
N SER A 190 -18.95 -8.80 -11.73
CA SER A 190 -18.25 -9.35 -10.56
C SER A 190 -16.80 -9.67 -10.91
N PHE A 191 -15.89 -9.52 -9.98
CA PHE A 191 -14.51 -9.97 -10.17
C PHE A 191 -14.37 -11.50 -10.22
N THR A 192 -15.44 -12.23 -9.90
CA THR A 192 -15.58 -13.68 -10.11
C THR A 192 -16.18 -14.05 -11.47
N HIS A 193 -16.48 -13.06 -12.34
CA HIS A 193 -16.96 -13.33 -13.69
C HIS A 193 -15.86 -14.01 -14.53
N PRO A 194 -16.18 -15.01 -15.39
CA PRO A 194 -15.18 -15.73 -16.18
C PRO A 194 -14.24 -14.88 -17.04
N ASP A 195 -14.61 -13.66 -17.36
CA ASP A 195 -13.71 -12.72 -18.06
C ASP A 195 -12.48 -12.34 -17.22
N PHE A 196 -12.53 -12.51 -15.89
CA PHE A 196 -11.40 -12.28 -14.97
C PHE A 196 -10.55 -13.54 -14.75
N ASP A 197 -10.98 -14.73 -15.18
CA ASP A 197 -10.21 -15.98 -15.02
C ASP A 197 -8.75 -15.86 -15.52
N PRO A 198 -8.47 -15.17 -16.67
CA PRO A 198 -7.10 -15.00 -17.12
C PRO A 198 -6.24 -14.16 -16.16
N ILE A 199 -6.85 -13.31 -15.32
CA ILE A 199 -6.13 -12.54 -14.29
C ILE A 199 -5.76 -13.47 -13.14
N TRP A 200 -6.69 -14.26 -12.65
CA TRP A 200 -6.45 -15.22 -11.57
C TRP A 200 -5.45 -16.30 -11.97
N ALA A 201 -5.51 -16.77 -13.23
CA ALA A 201 -4.53 -17.70 -13.77
C ALA A 201 -3.09 -17.16 -13.71
N ARG A 202 -2.88 -15.84 -13.91
CA ARG A 202 -1.54 -15.24 -13.83
C ARG A 202 -0.90 -15.37 -12.45
N PHE A 203 -1.68 -15.23 -11.38
CA PHE A 203 -1.18 -15.45 -10.02
C PHE A 203 -0.74 -16.90 -9.82
N ALA A 204 -1.52 -17.86 -10.29
CA ALA A 204 -1.20 -19.26 -10.20
C ALA A 204 0.03 -19.61 -11.06
N GLU A 205 0.15 -19.09 -12.28
CA GLU A 205 1.28 -19.31 -13.18
C GLU A 205 2.58 -18.72 -12.66
N GLN A 206 2.53 -17.59 -11.97
CA GLN A 206 3.69 -16.93 -11.36
C GLN A 206 4.04 -17.52 -9.99
N ASP A 207 3.19 -18.38 -9.44
CA ASP A 207 3.34 -18.93 -8.08
C ASP A 207 3.48 -17.83 -7.01
N VAL A 208 2.67 -16.78 -7.11
CA VAL A 208 2.65 -15.63 -6.20
C VAL A 208 1.32 -15.49 -5.49
N PRO A 209 1.29 -15.03 -4.24
CA PRO A 209 0.02 -14.80 -3.55
C PRO A 209 -0.72 -13.60 -4.11
N LEU A 210 -2.05 -13.64 -4.07
CA LEU A 210 -2.89 -12.46 -4.19
C LEU A 210 -2.89 -11.71 -2.86
N LEU A 211 -2.68 -10.41 -2.88
CA LEU A 211 -2.74 -9.58 -1.69
C LEU A 211 -4.12 -8.91 -1.58
N VAL A 212 -4.87 -9.30 -0.56
CA VAL A 212 -6.15 -8.67 -0.19
C VAL A 212 -5.91 -7.79 1.02
N HIS A 213 -6.01 -6.48 0.84
CA HIS A 213 -5.74 -5.48 1.87
C HIS A 213 -7.03 -4.71 2.22
N ILE A 214 -7.18 -4.33 3.47
CA ILE A 214 -8.25 -3.40 3.88
C ILE A 214 -8.06 -2.04 3.18
N ALA A 215 -9.15 -1.27 3.07
CA ALA A 215 -9.17 0.02 2.37
C ALA A 215 -8.91 -0.01 0.85
N VAL A 216 -8.77 -1.18 0.23
CA VAL A 216 -8.72 -1.37 -1.22
C VAL A 216 -10.12 -1.70 -1.74
N ASN A 217 -11.06 -0.87 -1.39
CA ASN A 217 -12.49 -1.07 -1.69
C ASN A 217 -13.07 0.06 -2.55
N GLY A 218 -12.22 0.84 -3.20
CA GLY A 218 -12.65 1.94 -4.06
C GLY A 218 -13.61 2.90 -3.33
N HIS A 219 -14.74 3.19 -3.96
CA HIS A 219 -15.77 4.08 -3.40
C HIS A 219 -16.83 3.36 -2.54
N TYR A 220 -16.65 2.07 -2.26
CA TYR A 220 -17.60 1.31 -1.45
C TYR A 220 -17.39 1.56 0.04
N ASP A 221 -18.45 2.02 0.71
CA ASP A 221 -18.50 2.17 2.16
C ASP A 221 -19.53 1.16 2.72
N PRO A 222 -19.09 0.16 3.49
CA PRO A 222 -20.00 -0.83 4.06
C PRO A 222 -20.87 -0.25 5.18
N VAL A 223 -20.54 0.94 5.68
CA VAL A 223 -21.26 1.58 6.79
C VAL A 223 -22.30 2.57 6.26
N SER A 224 -23.57 2.34 6.56
CA SER A 224 -24.63 3.30 6.23
C SER A 224 -24.32 4.70 6.78
N PRO A 225 -24.51 5.77 5.99
CA PRO A 225 -24.25 7.15 6.42
C PRO A 225 -24.92 7.54 7.72
N SER A 226 -26.12 6.98 8.01
CA SER A 226 -26.84 7.25 9.25
C SER A 226 -26.11 6.79 10.50
N PHE A 227 -25.31 5.73 10.43
CA PHE A 227 -24.48 5.27 11.54
C PHE A 227 -23.27 6.18 11.80
N LYS A 228 -22.76 6.86 10.76
CA LYS A 228 -21.70 7.86 10.92
C LYS A 228 -22.20 9.13 11.63
N ASN A 229 -23.48 9.47 11.44
CA ASN A 229 -24.11 10.65 12.07
C ASN A 229 -24.68 10.32 13.46
N ASN A 230 -23.85 9.79 14.34
CA ASN A 230 -24.26 9.36 15.69
C ASN A 230 -23.99 10.42 16.79
N GLY A 231 -23.43 11.57 16.45
CA GLY A 231 -23.12 12.65 17.40
C GLY A 231 -22.00 12.32 18.39
N ARG A 232 -21.21 11.29 18.16
CA ARG A 232 -20.10 10.87 19.03
C ARG A 232 -18.77 11.06 18.34
N VAL A 233 -17.74 11.35 19.12
CA VAL A 233 -16.36 11.41 18.62
C VAL A 233 -15.83 9.99 18.47
N SER A 234 -15.21 9.70 17.32
CA SER A 234 -14.52 8.42 17.14
C SER A 234 -13.33 8.32 18.09
N THR A 235 -13.17 7.15 18.71
CA THR A 235 -12.02 6.80 19.55
C THR A 235 -11.10 5.80 18.86
N ALA A 236 -11.36 5.51 17.57
CA ALA A 236 -10.48 4.67 16.77
C ALA A 236 -9.10 5.31 16.66
N VAL A 237 -8.06 4.49 16.80
CA VAL A 237 -6.65 4.89 16.74
C VAL A 237 -5.92 4.03 15.74
N GLY A 238 -4.95 4.63 15.04
CA GLY A 238 -4.13 3.94 14.04
C GLY A 238 -4.06 4.73 12.73
N GLY A 239 -3.19 4.33 11.81
CA GLY A 239 -3.01 4.97 10.50
C GLY A 239 -4.26 4.85 9.62
N ASP A 240 -4.99 3.74 9.75
CA ASP A 240 -6.22 3.44 9.01
C ASP A 240 -7.48 3.67 9.85
N ALA A 241 -7.40 4.55 10.87
CA ALA A 241 -8.53 4.79 11.77
C ALA A 241 -9.72 5.37 11.00
N PRO A 242 -10.86 4.67 10.93
CA PRO A 242 -12.02 5.14 10.21
C PRO A 242 -12.74 6.26 10.97
N ASP A 243 -13.61 7.00 10.28
CA ASP A 243 -14.40 8.10 10.83
C ASP A 243 -15.30 7.72 12.01
N SER A 244 -15.56 6.44 12.22
CA SER A 244 -16.40 5.95 13.32
C SER A 244 -15.89 4.63 13.88
N ASN A 245 -16.26 4.35 15.15
CA ASN A 245 -15.95 3.08 15.78
C ASN A 245 -16.60 1.88 15.05
N LEU A 246 -17.74 2.10 14.40
CA LEU A 246 -18.38 1.08 13.57
C LEU A 246 -17.58 0.84 12.27
N GLY A 247 -17.01 1.90 11.69
CA GLY A 247 -16.09 1.78 10.57
C GLY A 247 -14.91 0.87 10.88
N LEU A 248 -14.34 0.97 12.09
CA LEU A 248 -13.25 0.08 12.51
C LEU A 248 -13.64 -1.41 12.50
N VAL A 249 -14.89 -1.72 12.85
CA VAL A 249 -15.41 -3.11 12.82
C VAL A 249 -15.72 -3.55 11.39
N ALA A 250 -16.15 -2.64 10.53
CA ALA A 250 -16.62 -2.93 9.19
C ALA A 250 -15.53 -2.84 8.10
N MET A 251 -14.36 -2.29 8.41
CA MET A 251 -13.31 -1.98 7.43
C MET A 251 -12.81 -3.20 6.63
N HIS A 252 -12.93 -4.41 7.18
CA HIS A 252 -12.53 -5.65 6.52
C HIS A 252 -13.66 -6.39 5.81
N ASN A 253 -14.92 -5.93 5.94
CA ASN A 253 -16.08 -6.63 5.37
C ASN A 253 -15.99 -6.79 3.85
N SER A 254 -15.45 -5.80 3.16
CA SER A 254 -15.25 -5.86 1.71
C SER A 254 -14.31 -7.00 1.31
N ALA A 255 -13.18 -7.14 2.03
CA ALA A 255 -12.22 -8.22 1.81
C ALA A 255 -12.83 -9.60 2.14
N GLU A 256 -13.61 -9.70 3.22
CA GLU A 256 -14.31 -10.94 3.60
C GLU A 256 -15.32 -11.36 2.54
N LEU A 257 -16.11 -10.42 2.02
CA LEU A 257 -17.07 -10.69 0.97
C LEU A 257 -16.39 -11.08 -0.36
N PHE A 258 -15.30 -10.40 -0.71
CA PHE A 258 -14.51 -10.73 -1.89
C PHE A 258 -13.99 -12.18 -1.82
N LEU A 259 -13.32 -12.55 -0.71
CA LEU A 259 -12.81 -13.91 -0.53
C LEU A 259 -13.93 -14.95 -0.50
N SER A 260 -15.09 -14.61 0.09
CA SER A 260 -16.24 -15.49 0.10
C SER A 260 -16.79 -15.71 -1.31
N ALA A 261 -16.87 -14.66 -2.13
CA ALA A 261 -17.27 -14.78 -3.52
C ALA A 261 -16.32 -15.67 -4.33
N MET A 262 -15.00 -15.43 -4.21
CA MET A 262 -13.99 -16.27 -4.90
C MET A 262 -14.14 -17.75 -4.56
N ILE A 263 -14.40 -18.08 -3.28
CA ILE A 263 -14.58 -19.46 -2.83
C ILE A 263 -15.90 -20.06 -3.32
N LEU A 264 -17.00 -19.30 -3.24
CA LEU A 264 -18.34 -19.78 -3.58
C LEU A 264 -18.57 -19.91 -5.10
N ASP A 265 -17.90 -19.08 -5.87
CA ASP A 265 -17.96 -19.08 -7.33
C ASP A 265 -16.86 -19.96 -7.96
N GLU A 266 -16.06 -20.64 -7.12
CA GLU A 266 -15.05 -21.64 -7.53
C GLU A 266 -13.94 -21.04 -8.45
N VAL A 267 -13.52 -19.79 -8.17
CA VAL A 267 -12.46 -19.07 -8.90
C VAL A 267 -11.06 -19.52 -8.46
#